data_74fbc50ec6713de90ae7aaae7e05a356
#
_entry.id   74fbc50ec6713de90ae7aaae7e05a356
#
_cell.length_a   1.000
_cell.length_b   1.000
_cell.length_c   1.000
_cell.angle_alpha   90.00
_cell.angle_beta   90.00
_cell.angle_gamma   90.00
#
_symmetry.space_group_name_H-M   'P 1'
#
loop_
_entity.id
_entity.type
_entity.pdbx_description
1 polymer ?
#
loop_
_entity_poly.entity_id
_entity_poly.type
_entity_poly.pdbx_seq_one_letter_code
_entity_poly.pdbx_strand_id
1 'polypeptide(L)'
;MAEKKRALITGVNGMDGSHLADFLLEKDYEVFGLERRTSTPNRQNTKHIEDKINYLTGDMTDKASLEKALKISDPHEVYNLAAQSHVKTSFDQPCHTTQVNTIGVVNFLEAVRRFKPDA
;
A
#
# COMPACT_ATOMS: atom_id res chain seq x y z
N MET A 1 -9.19 -7.86 -26.25
CA MET A 1 -8.29 -6.87 -25.63
C MET A 1 -7.66 -7.44 -24.40
N ALA A 2 -6.37 -7.22 -24.23
CA ALA A 2 -5.70 -7.67 -23.03
C ALA A 2 -6.17 -6.88 -21.83
N GLU A 3 -6.45 -7.57 -20.74
CA GLU A 3 -6.78 -6.94 -19.48
C GLU A 3 -5.53 -6.24 -18.92
N LYS A 4 -5.69 -5.03 -18.39
CA LYS A 4 -4.59 -4.35 -17.72
C LYS A 4 -4.17 -5.13 -16.50
N LYS A 5 -2.86 -5.21 -16.26
CA LYS A 5 -2.36 -5.74 -15.01
C LYS A 5 -2.68 -4.78 -13.88
N ARG A 6 -3.06 -5.31 -12.75
CA ARG A 6 -3.39 -4.54 -11.56
C ARG A 6 -2.31 -4.73 -10.51
N ALA A 7 -1.88 -3.63 -9.91
CA ALA A 7 -0.89 -3.64 -8.84
C ALA A 7 -1.44 -2.93 -7.62
N LEU A 8 -1.21 -3.50 -6.44
CA LEU A 8 -1.54 -2.85 -5.16
C LEU A 8 -0.22 -2.46 -4.48
N ILE A 9 -0.10 -1.19 -4.13
CA ILE A 9 1.09 -0.64 -3.47
C ILE A 9 0.69 -0.14 -2.09
N THR A 10 1.29 -0.70 -1.03
CA THR A 10 1.21 -0.11 0.29
C THR A 10 2.34 0.91 0.42
N GLY A 11 2.10 1.99 1.16
CA GLY A 11 3.07 3.08 1.25
C GLY A 11 3.22 3.87 -0.04
N VAL A 12 2.17 3.95 -0.83
CA VAL A 12 2.18 4.59 -2.16
C VAL A 12 2.55 6.07 -2.10
N ASN A 13 2.23 6.75 -1.00
CA ASN A 13 2.52 8.17 -0.84
C ASN A 13 3.95 8.46 -0.38
N GLY A 14 4.73 7.43 -0.07
CA GLY A 14 6.13 7.58 0.25
C GLY A 14 6.97 7.82 -1.00
N MET A 15 8.27 8.08 -0.81
CA MET A 15 9.17 8.36 -1.92
C MET A 15 9.27 7.16 -2.87
N ASP A 16 9.56 5.99 -2.34
CA ASP A 16 9.72 4.78 -3.16
C ASP A 16 8.40 4.34 -3.77
N GLY A 17 7.31 4.41 -3.00
CA GLY A 17 5.98 4.04 -3.48
C GLY A 17 5.51 4.93 -4.61
N SER A 18 5.78 6.24 -4.52
CA SER A 18 5.38 7.18 -5.55
C SER A 18 6.14 6.95 -6.86
N HIS A 19 7.46 6.67 -6.77
CA HIS A 19 8.26 6.35 -7.94
C HIS A 19 7.82 5.04 -8.60
N LEU A 20 7.49 4.06 -7.79
CA LEU A 20 6.98 2.78 -8.31
C LEU A 20 5.63 2.99 -9.01
N ALA A 21 4.75 3.81 -8.43
CA ALA A 21 3.46 4.11 -9.05
C ALA A 21 3.65 4.78 -10.41
N ASP A 22 4.55 5.77 -10.52
CA ASP A 22 4.90 6.39 -11.80
C ASP A 22 5.34 5.35 -12.83
N PHE A 23 6.24 4.48 -12.42
CA PHE A 23 6.80 3.45 -13.30
C PHE A 23 5.71 2.49 -13.80
N LEU A 24 4.85 2.04 -12.90
CA LEU A 24 3.78 1.10 -13.27
C LEU A 24 2.72 1.75 -14.15
N LEU A 25 2.41 3.03 -13.91
CA LEU A 25 1.49 3.77 -14.77
C LEU A 25 2.05 3.92 -16.19
N GLU A 26 3.37 4.12 -16.33
CA GLU A 26 4.03 4.15 -17.64
C GLU A 26 3.94 2.80 -18.35
N LYS A 27 3.89 1.71 -17.60
CA LYS A 27 3.74 0.36 -18.12
C LYS A 27 2.26 -0.01 -18.37
N ASP A 28 1.38 0.94 -18.26
CA ASP A 28 -0.07 0.76 -18.48
C ASP A 28 -0.73 -0.17 -17.44
N TYR A 29 -0.22 -0.17 -16.23
CA TYR A 29 -0.85 -0.87 -15.11
C TYR A 29 -2.00 -0.06 -14.54
N GLU A 30 -3.01 -0.75 -14.04
CA GLU A 30 -3.99 -0.13 -13.16
C GLU A 30 -3.41 -0.17 -11.74
N VAL A 31 -3.17 0.99 -11.14
CA VAL A 31 -2.47 1.11 -9.86
C VAL A 31 -3.47 1.43 -8.75
N PHE A 32 -3.44 0.60 -7.71
CA PHE A 32 -4.18 0.82 -6.46
C PHE A 32 -3.17 1.17 -5.37
N GLY A 33 -3.47 2.20 -4.61
CA GLY A 33 -2.59 2.65 -3.54
C GLY A 33 -3.28 2.57 -2.20
N LEU A 34 -2.69 1.88 -1.24
CA LEU A 34 -3.19 1.81 0.12
C LEU A 34 -2.64 2.99 0.90
N GLU A 35 -3.52 3.82 1.47
CA GLU A 35 -3.11 4.91 2.34
C GLU A 35 -3.84 4.81 3.67
N ARG A 36 -3.18 5.26 4.73
CA ARG A 36 -3.78 5.31 6.05
C ARG A 36 -4.87 6.35 6.10
N ARG A 37 -5.93 6.03 6.85
CA ARG A 37 -6.99 6.99 7.11
C ARG A 37 -6.44 8.12 7.98
N THR A 38 -6.52 9.34 7.49
CA THR A 38 -6.08 10.53 8.20
C THR A 38 -6.91 11.72 7.75
N SER A 39 -7.05 12.71 8.62
CA SER A 39 -7.77 13.94 8.30
C SER A 39 -7.03 14.80 7.26
N THR A 40 -5.71 14.64 7.18
CA THR A 40 -4.88 15.40 6.24
C THR A 40 -3.92 14.47 5.50
N PRO A 41 -4.41 13.77 4.44
CA PRO A 41 -3.55 12.89 3.67
C PRO A 41 -2.37 13.65 3.06
N ASN A 42 -1.16 13.07 3.19
CA ASN A 42 0.03 13.65 2.57
C ASN A 42 0.30 12.97 1.24
N ARG A 43 -0.18 13.56 0.15
CA ARG A 43 -0.01 13.06 -1.21
C ARG A 43 0.95 13.91 -2.03
N GLN A 44 1.87 14.60 -1.37
CA GLN A 44 2.80 15.49 -2.05
C GLN A 44 3.61 14.77 -3.13
N ASN A 45 4.07 13.56 -2.84
CA ASN A 45 4.88 12.78 -3.77
C ASN A 45 4.08 12.21 -4.95
N THR A 46 2.76 12.06 -4.80
CA THR A 46 1.88 11.48 -5.82
C THR A 46 0.93 12.49 -6.42
N LYS A 47 1.08 13.78 -6.09
CA LYS A 47 0.15 14.81 -6.53
C LYS A 47 0.00 14.86 -8.06
N HIS A 48 1.07 14.66 -8.79
CA HIS A 48 1.07 14.71 -10.26
C HIS A 48 0.36 13.51 -10.90
N ILE A 49 0.13 12.45 -10.16
CA ILE A 49 -0.55 11.23 -10.63
C ILE A 49 -1.76 10.88 -9.76
N GLU A 50 -2.20 11.78 -8.90
CA GLU A 50 -3.27 11.53 -7.93
C GLU A 50 -4.55 11.03 -8.62
N ASP A 51 -4.92 11.60 -9.75
CA ASP A 51 -6.12 11.19 -10.50
C ASP A 51 -5.97 9.82 -11.16
N LYS A 52 -4.75 9.30 -11.28
CA LYS A 52 -4.47 8.02 -11.95
C LYS A 52 -4.32 6.87 -10.97
N ILE A 53 -4.24 7.17 -9.67
CA ILE A 53 -4.13 6.15 -8.63
C ILE A 53 -5.51 5.92 -8.02
N ASN A 54 -5.89 4.65 -7.90
CA ASN A 54 -7.10 4.26 -7.20
C ASN A 54 -6.74 4.10 -5.72
N TYR A 55 -7.06 5.09 -4.91
CA TYR A 55 -6.71 5.06 -3.49
C TYR A 55 -7.69 4.21 -2.70
N LEU A 56 -7.14 3.36 -1.84
CA LEU A 56 -7.89 2.55 -0.90
C LEU A 56 -7.42 2.90 0.51
N THR A 57 -8.33 2.92 1.46
CA THR A 57 -8.01 3.20 2.86
C THR A 57 -7.72 1.90 3.59
N GLY A 58 -6.62 1.86 4.33
CA GLY A 58 -6.28 0.70 5.13
C GLY A 58 -5.11 0.99 6.05
N ASP A 59 -4.90 0.09 7.00
CA ASP A 59 -3.83 0.20 7.98
C ASP A 59 -3.18 -1.17 8.14
N MET A 60 -1.85 -1.21 8.14
CA MET A 60 -1.09 -2.47 8.30
C MET A 60 -1.39 -3.16 9.62
N THR A 61 -1.89 -2.43 10.61
CA THR A 61 -2.29 -2.99 11.91
C THR A 61 -3.75 -3.44 11.93
N ASP A 62 -4.50 -3.21 10.87
CA ASP A 62 -5.91 -3.61 10.76
C ASP A 62 -6.06 -4.64 9.64
N LYS A 63 -6.08 -5.89 10.02
CA LYS A 63 -6.15 -7.01 9.08
C LYS A 63 -7.38 -6.95 8.18
N ALA A 64 -8.53 -6.58 8.73
CA ALA A 64 -9.77 -6.50 7.95
C ALA A 64 -9.68 -5.46 6.83
N SER A 65 -9.00 -4.33 7.06
CA SER A 65 -8.82 -3.31 6.03
C SER A 65 -7.91 -3.81 4.90
N LEU A 66 -6.90 -4.62 5.23
CA LEU A 66 -6.01 -5.22 4.23
C LEU A 66 -6.76 -6.23 3.36
N GLU A 67 -7.58 -7.06 3.97
CA GLU A 67 -8.42 -8.03 3.25
C GLU A 67 -9.37 -7.32 2.30
N LYS A 68 -10.00 -6.24 2.75
CA LYS A 68 -10.90 -5.44 1.92
C LYS A 68 -10.16 -4.83 0.74
N ALA A 69 -8.97 -4.29 0.97
CA ALA A 69 -8.16 -3.70 -0.09
C ALA A 69 -7.80 -4.73 -1.16
N LEU A 70 -7.44 -5.95 -0.76
CA LEU A 70 -7.15 -7.03 -1.69
C LEU A 70 -8.37 -7.43 -2.52
N LYS A 71 -9.53 -7.47 -1.90
CA LYS A 71 -10.78 -7.80 -2.61
C LYS A 71 -11.13 -6.74 -3.64
N ILE A 72 -11.00 -5.46 -3.29
CA ILE A 72 -11.34 -4.36 -4.19
C ILE A 72 -10.36 -4.28 -5.35
N SER A 73 -9.06 -4.34 -5.06
CA SER A 73 -8.02 -4.17 -6.08
C SER A 73 -7.84 -5.42 -6.94
N ASP A 74 -8.12 -6.59 -6.40
CA ASP A 74 -7.93 -7.88 -7.09
C ASP A 74 -6.60 -7.87 -7.86
N PRO A 75 -5.46 -7.68 -7.17
CA PRO A 75 -4.20 -7.39 -7.84
C PRO A 75 -3.53 -8.64 -8.42
N HIS A 76 -2.79 -8.43 -9.52
CA HIS A 76 -1.88 -9.44 -10.05
C HIS A 76 -0.54 -9.38 -9.31
N GLU A 77 -0.16 -8.20 -8.84
CA GLU A 77 1.11 -7.96 -8.15
C GLU A 77 0.86 -7.08 -6.94
N VAL A 78 1.58 -7.36 -5.86
CA VAL A 78 1.48 -6.61 -4.61
C VAL A 78 2.86 -6.14 -4.20
N TYR A 79 2.99 -4.85 -3.88
CA TYR A 79 4.25 -4.25 -3.45
C TYR A 79 4.04 -3.64 -2.06
N ASN A 80 4.74 -4.17 -1.07
CA ASN A 80 4.59 -3.73 0.30
C ASN A 80 5.73 -2.79 0.70
N LEU A 81 5.47 -1.49 0.60
CA LEU A 81 6.43 -0.44 0.94
C LEU A 81 6.01 0.35 2.19
N ALA A 82 4.90 -0.03 2.81
CA ALA A 82 4.45 0.62 4.04
C ALA A 82 5.35 0.20 5.20
N ALA A 83 5.94 1.19 5.85
CA ALA A 83 6.80 0.98 7.01
C ALA A 83 6.86 2.25 7.84
N GLN A 84 7.15 2.10 9.15
CA GLN A 84 7.47 3.22 10.01
C GLN A 84 8.99 3.39 9.98
N SER A 85 9.47 4.41 9.28
CA SER A 85 10.91 4.64 9.08
C SER A 85 11.45 5.88 9.80
N HIS A 86 10.59 6.67 10.45
CA HIS A 86 11.01 7.88 11.15
C HIS A 86 11.72 7.51 12.45
N VAL A 87 13.02 7.83 12.56
CA VAL A 87 13.87 7.38 13.68
C VAL A 87 13.33 7.87 15.03
N LYS A 88 13.00 9.15 15.14
CA LYS A 88 12.48 9.71 16.38
C LYS A 88 11.20 9.01 16.82
N THR A 89 10.28 8.77 15.89
CA THR A 89 9.03 8.06 16.17
C THR A 89 9.28 6.63 16.63
N SER A 90 10.33 5.97 16.09
CA SER A 90 10.65 4.60 16.50
C SER A 90 11.11 4.53 17.96
N PHE A 91 11.77 5.57 18.46
CA PHE A 91 12.13 5.65 19.88
C PHE A 91 10.94 6.03 20.76
N ASP A 92 10.09 6.95 20.27
CA ASP A 92 8.93 7.42 21.04
C ASP A 92 7.78 6.40 21.04
N GLN A 93 7.66 5.62 19.96
CA GLN A 93 6.56 4.66 19.79
C GLN A 93 7.10 3.30 19.30
N PRO A 94 7.91 2.62 20.12
CA PRO A 94 8.53 1.37 19.69
C PRO A 94 7.51 0.26 19.41
N CYS A 95 6.44 0.17 20.18
CA CYS A 95 5.40 -0.84 19.96
C CYS A 95 4.69 -0.61 18.63
N HIS A 96 4.34 0.63 18.32
CA HIS A 96 3.71 0.97 17.05
C HIS A 96 4.64 0.66 15.88
N THR A 97 5.92 1.01 16.00
CA THR A 97 6.92 0.72 14.96
C THR A 97 7.03 -0.77 14.71
N THR A 98 7.06 -1.58 15.76
CA THR A 98 7.09 -3.04 15.64
C THR A 98 5.82 -3.57 14.98
N GLN A 99 4.66 -3.04 15.35
CA GLN A 99 3.38 -3.46 14.76
C GLN A 99 3.36 -3.20 13.26
N VAL A 100 3.80 -2.03 12.81
CA VAL A 100 3.81 -1.69 11.38
C VAL A 100 4.87 -2.49 10.64
N ASN A 101 6.12 -2.51 11.16
CA ASN A 101 7.25 -3.04 10.40
C ASN A 101 7.39 -4.55 10.50
N THR A 102 6.73 -5.19 11.46
CA THR A 102 6.82 -6.65 11.65
C THR A 102 5.43 -7.29 11.59
N ILE A 103 4.57 -6.99 12.55
CA ILE A 103 3.24 -7.60 12.64
C ILE A 103 2.36 -7.18 11.46
N GLY A 104 2.46 -5.92 11.03
CA GLY A 104 1.74 -5.43 9.85
C GLY A 104 2.11 -6.19 8.59
N VAL A 105 3.40 -6.48 8.39
CA VAL A 105 3.85 -7.27 7.24
C VAL A 105 3.28 -8.69 7.31
N VAL A 106 3.31 -9.32 8.48
CA VAL A 106 2.73 -10.66 8.67
C VAL A 106 1.23 -10.65 8.36
N ASN A 107 0.51 -9.65 8.87
CA ASN A 107 -0.93 -9.49 8.58
C ASN A 107 -1.19 -9.38 7.08
N PHE A 108 -0.38 -8.59 6.39
CA PHE A 108 -0.53 -8.39 4.96
C PHE A 108 -0.24 -9.67 4.18
N LEU A 109 0.86 -10.35 4.50
CA LEU A 109 1.22 -11.61 3.85
C LEU A 109 0.14 -12.68 4.07
N GLU A 110 -0.41 -12.74 5.28
CA GLU A 110 -1.49 -13.68 5.58
C GLU A 110 -2.75 -13.36 4.77
N ALA A 111 -3.09 -12.07 4.62
CA ALA A 111 -4.21 -11.64 3.81
C ALA A 111 -4.01 -12.01 2.33
N VAL A 112 -2.81 -11.80 1.80
CA VAL A 112 -2.48 -12.17 0.42
C VAL A 112 -2.61 -13.68 0.24
N ARG A 113 -2.08 -14.46 1.18
CA ARG A 113 -2.16 -15.92 1.12
C ARG A 113 -3.62 -16.40 1.06
N ARG A 114 -4.50 -15.77 1.83
CA ARG A 114 -5.90 -16.18 1.92
C ARG A 114 -6.74 -15.72 0.72
N PHE A 115 -6.51 -14.51 0.24
CA PHE A 115 -7.40 -13.88 -0.73
C PHE A 115 -6.80 -13.74 -2.14
N LYS A 116 -5.49 -13.72 -2.26
CA LYS A 116 -4.81 -13.61 -3.55
C LYS A 116 -3.53 -14.45 -3.59
N PRO A 117 -3.65 -15.77 -3.42
CA PRO A 117 -2.46 -16.63 -3.36
C PRO A 117 -1.66 -16.64 -4.66
N ASP A 118 -2.27 -16.20 -5.77
CA ASP A 118 -1.60 -16.15 -7.09
C ASP A 118 -0.83 -14.85 -7.33
N ALA A 119 -0.99 -13.88 -6.44
CA ALA A 119 -0.32 -12.60 -6.60
C ALA A 119 1.19 -12.69 -6.42
#